data_77171bc54aa67d10544587a46dec150f
#
_entry.id   77171bc54aa67d10544587a46dec150f
#
_cell.length_a   1.000
_cell.length_b   1.000
_cell.length_c   1.000
_cell.angle_alpha   90.00
_cell.angle_beta   90.00
_cell.angle_gamma   90.00
#
_symmetry.space_group_name_H-M   'P 1'
#
loop_
_entity.id
_entity.type
_entity.pdbx_description
1 polymer ?
#
loop_
_entity_poly.entity_id
_entity_poly.type
_entity_poly.pdbx_seq_one_letter_code
_entity_poly.pdbx_strand_id
1 'polypeptide(L)'
;LQQFSEDAVIEEFLITLDNKEIGQNLLRGIVVTLRAFRTDETVDALIGLIERKEKRVFGEIIDTLLNMARQEPLSKDQSAKLKNEVNKISNHAYRLIDFLHSVESVDNEHVLNEVIQYELSKQVPFLLKLGVIDTPSTPVESYLQTIKKQDRRQMPFVLEVLDNIFEQKEKELITPLVEGFTTDELTDIGEKHFDEIPIGLEKHLGIMISGDKEWAAAVATDFTLKHQLTSVLKNIDWENIAGSLALKEIITNNDAVDGLGEQLQKFKLNKEELTMYSTLEKTILLKTVNLFQTIPTEELSKVAQITDAEQFNANVP
;
A
#
# COMPACT_ATOMS: atom_id res chain seq x y z
N LEU A 1 40.15 6.58 7.62
CA LEU A 1 38.91 6.84 6.89
C LEU A 1 39.25 7.83 5.77
N GLN A 2 39.43 7.36 4.53
CA GLN A 2 39.47 8.25 3.37
C GLN A 2 38.14 9.02 3.37
N GLN A 3 38.20 10.35 3.42
CA GLN A 3 37.05 11.21 3.14
C GLN A 3 36.74 11.04 1.65
N PHE A 4 35.70 10.28 1.36
CA PHE A 4 35.12 10.28 0.01
C PHE A 4 34.64 11.70 -0.29
N SER A 5 34.85 12.19 -1.50
CA SER A 5 34.22 13.42 -1.94
C SER A 5 32.71 13.23 -2.00
N GLU A 6 31.95 14.28 -1.75
CA GLU A 6 30.47 14.24 -1.84
C GLU A 6 30.01 13.71 -3.20
N ASP A 7 30.63 14.17 -4.27
CA ASP A 7 30.34 13.72 -5.65
C ASP A 7 30.53 12.21 -5.82
N ALA A 8 31.61 11.62 -5.29
CA ALA A 8 31.84 10.19 -5.38
C ALA A 8 30.80 9.36 -4.61
N VAL A 9 30.27 9.89 -3.51
CA VAL A 9 29.19 9.25 -2.75
C VAL A 9 27.87 9.29 -3.53
N ILE A 10 27.55 10.43 -4.14
CA ILE A 10 26.36 10.59 -4.97
C ILE A 10 26.42 9.64 -6.17
N GLU A 11 27.54 9.61 -6.89
CA GLU A 11 27.73 8.74 -8.05
C GLU A 11 27.50 7.26 -7.69
N GLU A 12 28.07 6.77 -6.58
CA GLU A 12 27.88 5.40 -6.13
C GLU A 12 26.43 5.10 -5.77
N PHE A 13 25.73 6.04 -5.13
CA PHE A 13 24.29 5.89 -4.84
C PHE A 13 23.46 5.83 -6.12
N LEU A 14 23.72 6.68 -7.10
CA LEU A 14 23.00 6.70 -8.38
C LEU A 14 23.21 5.38 -9.15
N ILE A 15 24.44 4.86 -9.19
CA ILE A 15 24.76 3.55 -9.79
C ILE A 15 23.98 2.44 -9.06
N THR A 16 23.95 2.49 -7.73
CA THR A 16 23.26 1.47 -6.91
C THR A 16 21.75 1.51 -7.10
N LEU A 17 21.14 2.70 -7.28
CA LEU A 17 19.71 2.84 -7.56
C LEU A 17 19.28 2.22 -8.89
N ASP A 18 20.17 2.08 -9.86
CA ASP A 18 19.88 1.42 -11.14
C ASP A 18 19.89 -0.12 -11.06
N ASN A 19 20.39 -0.68 -9.95
CA ASN A 19 20.37 -2.11 -9.73
C ASN A 19 18.96 -2.59 -9.31
N LYS A 20 18.28 -3.32 -10.20
CA LYS A 20 16.93 -3.86 -9.96
C LYS A 20 16.84 -4.92 -8.86
N GLU A 21 17.97 -5.56 -8.52
CA GLU A 21 18.04 -6.61 -7.49
C GLU A 21 18.38 -6.05 -6.09
N ILE A 22 18.45 -4.72 -5.95
CA ILE A 22 18.74 -4.07 -4.67
C ILE A 22 17.71 -4.47 -3.61
N GLY A 23 18.18 -4.89 -2.43
CA GLY A 23 17.32 -5.19 -1.30
C GLY A 23 16.58 -3.94 -0.77
N GLN A 24 15.31 -4.12 -0.35
CA GLN A 24 14.45 -3.01 0.07
C GLN A 24 15.07 -2.11 1.15
N ASN A 25 15.73 -2.69 2.16
CA ASN A 25 16.33 -1.91 3.24
C ASN A 25 17.48 -1.03 2.76
N LEU A 26 18.30 -1.53 1.83
CA LEU A 26 19.39 -0.75 1.24
C LEU A 26 18.82 0.36 0.34
N LEU A 27 17.86 0.05 -0.52
CA LEU A 27 17.17 1.02 -1.36
C LEU A 27 16.56 2.16 -0.52
N ARG A 28 15.84 1.81 0.55
CA ARG A 28 15.29 2.79 1.52
C ARG A 28 16.37 3.64 2.15
N GLY A 29 17.47 3.02 2.60
CA GLY A 29 18.61 3.72 3.19
C GLY A 29 19.22 4.74 2.23
N ILE A 30 19.42 4.39 0.96
CA ILE A 30 19.93 5.28 -0.08
C ILE A 30 18.96 6.44 -0.32
N VAL A 31 17.67 6.15 -0.57
CA VAL A 31 16.64 7.18 -0.84
C VAL A 31 16.58 8.20 0.30
N VAL A 32 16.58 7.76 1.56
CA VAL A 32 16.54 8.66 2.73
C VAL A 32 17.85 9.45 2.86
N THR A 33 18.99 8.85 2.56
CA THR A 33 20.31 9.52 2.65
C THR A 33 20.48 10.58 1.58
N LEU A 34 19.95 10.36 0.37
CA LEU A 34 19.99 11.33 -0.74
C LEU A 34 19.32 12.66 -0.39
N ARG A 35 18.46 12.70 0.61
CA ARG A 35 17.86 13.96 1.11
C ARG A 35 18.90 15.03 1.51
N ALA A 36 20.10 14.61 1.91
CA ALA A 36 21.20 15.51 2.28
C ALA A 36 21.97 16.04 1.05
N PHE A 37 21.78 15.45 -0.13
CA PHE A 37 22.53 15.71 -1.34
C PHE A 37 21.61 16.22 -2.45
N ARG A 38 21.16 17.48 -2.32
CA ARG A 38 20.26 18.11 -3.30
C ARG A 38 21.05 18.54 -4.53
N THR A 39 20.98 17.74 -5.60
CA THR A 39 21.43 18.08 -6.96
C THR A 39 20.32 17.75 -7.96
N ASP A 40 20.39 18.29 -9.18
CA ASP A 40 19.39 17.95 -10.19
C ASP A 40 19.45 16.47 -10.58
N GLU A 41 20.64 15.87 -10.59
CA GLU A 41 20.84 14.44 -10.87
C GLU A 41 20.17 13.56 -9.80
N THR A 42 20.29 13.92 -8.53
CA THR A 42 19.67 13.16 -7.45
C THR A 42 18.13 13.28 -7.48
N VAL A 43 17.59 14.46 -7.79
CA VAL A 43 16.16 14.66 -8.00
C VAL A 43 15.65 13.86 -9.18
N ASP A 44 16.32 13.92 -10.33
CA ASP A 44 15.93 13.19 -11.53
C ASP A 44 16.00 11.68 -11.34
N ALA A 45 16.99 11.18 -10.60
CA ALA A 45 17.08 9.76 -10.25
C ALA A 45 15.89 9.30 -9.38
N LEU A 46 15.50 10.10 -8.39
CA LEU A 46 14.34 9.81 -7.54
C LEU A 46 13.02 9.84 -8.32
N ILE A 47 12.84 10.81 -9.22
CA ILE A 47 11.69 10.87 -10.15
C ILE A 47 11.71 9.64 -11.05
N GLY A 48 12.86 9.24 -11.57
CA GLY A 48 13.02 8.02 -12.37
C GLY A 48 12.62 6.74 -11.62
N LEU A 49 12.82 6.64 -10.31
CA LEU A 49 12.30 5.53 -9.50
C LEU A 49 10.76 5.52 -9.46
N ILE A 50 10.12 6.68 -9.35
CA ILE A 50 8.66 6.80 -9.41
C ILE A 50 8.15 6.34 -10.78
N GLU A 51 8.75 6.81 -11.87
CA GLU A 51 8.37 6.46 -13.24
C GLU A 51 8.54 4.96 -13.51
N ARG A 52 9.58 4.32 -12.95
CA ARG A 52 9.80 2.87 -12.99
C ARG A 52 8.87 2.07 -12.08
N LYS A 53 7.94 2.74 -11.37
CA LYS A 53 6.96 2.15 -10.46
C LYS A 53 7.61 1.40 -9.27
N GLU A 54 8.70 1.96 -8.72
CA GLU A 54 9.33 1.42 -7.51
C GLU A 54 8.43 1.65 -6.28
N LYS A 55 7.56 0.67 -6.02
CA LYS A 55 6.53 0.76 -4.96
C LYS A 55 7.08 0.53 -3.56
N ARG A 56 8.21 -0.21 -3.42
CA ARG A 56 8.77 -0.62 -2.13
C ARG A 56 9.16 0.54 -1.21
N VAL A 57 9.50 1.68 -1.80
CA VAL A 57 9.97 2.89 -1.10
C VAL A 57 9.31 4.17 -1.61
N PHE A 58 8.11 4.05 -2.19
CA PHE A 58 7.42 5.19 -2.82
C PHE A 58 7.18 6.36 -1.85
N GLY A 59 6.77 6.06 -0.62
CA GLY A 59 6.57 7.08 0.41
C GLY A 59 7.85 7.82 0.76
N GLU A 60 8.96 7.10 0.93
CA GLU A 60 10.28 7.66 1.23
C GLU A 60 10.79 8.53 0.07
N ILE A 61 10.52 8.15 -1.18
CA ILE A 61 10.88 8.95 -2.35
C ILE A 61 10.14 10.29 -2.32
N ILE A 62 8.81 10.29 -2.12
CA ILE A 62 8.01 11.53 -2.05
C ILE A 62 8.48 12.42 -0.90
N ASP A 63 8.74 11.85 0.29
CA ASP A 63 9.24 12.60 1.44
C ASP A 63 10.61 13.21 1.19
N THR A 64 11.48 12.48 0.51
CA THR A 64 12.81 12.95 0.14
C THR A 64 12.73 14.08 -0.87
N LEU A 65 11.94 13.94 -1.93
CA LEU A 65 11.72 14.97 -2.94
C LEU A 65 11.10 16.25 -2.34
N LEU A 66 10.12 16.12 -1.46
CA LEU A 66 9.53 17.27 -0.77
C LEU A 66 10.56 17.99 0.13
N ASN A 67 11.43 17.24 0.81
CA ASN A 67 12.51 17.84 1.60
C ASN A 67 13.56 18.54 0.71
N MET A 68 13.91 17.97 -0.44
CA MET A 68 14.80 18.60 -1.42
C MET A 68 14.17 19.88 -2.00
N ALA A 69 12.88 19.85 -2.33
CA ALA A 69 12.15 21.04 -2.80
C ALA A 69 12.10 22.17 -1.76
N ARG A 70 12.14 21.85 -0.45
CA ARG A 70 12.26 22.85 0.63
C ARG A 70 13.62 23.51 0.70
N GLN A 71 14.68 22.82 0.28
CA GLN A 71 16.03 23.37 0.24
C GLN A 71 16.20 24.28 -0.99
N GLU A 72 15.75 23.79 -2.14
CA GLU A 72 15.79 24.50 -3.40
C GLU A 72 14.61 24.05 -4.27
N PRO A 73 13.83 24.99 -4.86
CA PRO A 73 12.69 24.65 -5.70
C PRO A 73 13.06 23.70 -6.85
N LEU A 74 12.18 22.79 -7.18
CA LEU A 74 12.33 21.92 -8.33
C LEU A 74 12.20 22.71 -9.64
N SER A 75 12.81 22.23 -10.70
CA SER A 75 12.61 22.78 -12.02
C SER A 75 11.16 22.55 -12.48
N LYS A 76 10.69 23.34 -13.44
CA LYS A 76 9.32 23.21 -13.99
C LYS A 76 9.07 21.83 -14.60
N ASP A 77 10.10 21.24 -15.24
CA ASP A 77 9.99 19.89 -15.82
C ASP A 77 9.86 18.81 -14.74
N GLN A 78 10.69 18.90 -13.68
CA GLN A 78 10.64 18.00 -12.54
C GLN A 78 9.28 18.05 -11.82
N SER A 79 8.77 19.27 -11.56
CA SER A 79 7.45 19.46 -10.96
C SER A 79 6.33 18.92 -11.85
N ALA A 80 6.38 19.13 -13.16
CA ALA A 80 5.39 18.63 -14.10
C ALA A 80 5.36 17.09 -14.14
N LYS A 81 6.52 16.41 -14.10
CA LYS A 81 6.60 14.95 -14.01
C LYS A 81 5.91 14.43 -12.73
N LEU A 82 6.17 15.08 -11.59
CA LEU A 82 5.56 14.70 -10.32
C LEU A 82 4.05 14.95 -10.28
N LYS A 83 3.57 16.05 -10.86
CA LYS A 83 2.13 16.32 -10.99
C LYS A 83 1.40 15.29 -11.83
N ASN A 84 2.04 14.73 -12.86
CA ASN A 84 1.45 13.63 -13.62
C ASN A 84 1.18 12.38 -12.76
N GLU A 85 1.93 12.18 -11.67
CA GLU A 85 1.68 11.07 -10.74
C GLU A 85 0.40 11.26 -9.91
N VAL A 86 -0.05 12.50 -9.67
CA VAL A 86 -1.31 12.78 -8.95
C VAL A 86 -2.50 12.06 -9.62
N ASN A 87 -2.61 12.13 -10.93
CA ASN A 87 -3.67 11.45 -11.67
C ASN A 87 -3.57 9.91 -11.55
N LYS A 88 -2.35 9.35 -11.57
CA LYS A 88 -2.13 7.89 -11.43
C LYS A 88 -2.47 7.41 -10.02
N ILE A 89 -2.10 8.18 -9.00
CA ILE A 89 -2.41 7.87 -7.59
C ILE A 89 -3.91 7.99 -7.36
N SER A 90 -4.58 9.03 -7.89
CA SER A 90 -6.04 9.18 -7.82
C SER A 90 -6.75 7.98 -8.48
N ASN A 91 -6.35 7.60 -9.69
CA ASN A 91 -6.90 6.40 -10.35
C ASN A 91 -6.71 5.14 -9.48
N HIS A 92 -5.51 4.95 -8.90
CA HIS A 92 -5.26 3.82 -8.01
C HIS A 92 -6.13 3.85 -6.75
N ALA A 93 -6.34 5.03 -6.15
CA ALA A 93 -7.23 5.19 -5.00
C ALA A 93 -8.67 4.77 -5.33
N TYR A 94 -9.20 5.23 -6.47
CA TYR A 94 -10.54 4.88 -6.90
C TYR A 94 -10.70 3.41 -7.30
N ARG A 95 -9.65 2.77 -7.83
CA ARG A 95 -9.65 1.31 -8.01
C ARG A 95 -9.66 0.54 -6.69
N LEU A 96 -9.01 1.05 -5.65
CA LEU A 96 -9.09 0.46 -4.31
C LEU A 96 -10.49 0.65 -3.70
N ILE A 97 -11.16 1.78 -3.97
CA ILE A 97 -12.53 2.04 -3.55
C ILE A 97 -13.51 1.09 -4.23
N ASP A 98 -13.43 0.93 -5.56
CA ASP A 98 -14.21 -0.05 -6.33
C ASP A 98 -14.01 -1.48 -5.78
N PHE A 99 -12.75 -1.83 -5.45
CA PHE A 99 -12.45 -3.10 -4.82
C PHE A 99 -13.08 -3.24 -3.43
N LEU A 100 -12.94 -2.20 -2.58
CA LEU A 100 -13.54 -2.17 -1.25
C LEU A 100 -15.05 -2.34 -1.33
N HIS A 101 -15.74 -1.56 -2.17
CA HIS A 101 -17.17 -1.66 -2.41
C HIS A 101 -17.58 -3.09 -2.83
N SER A 102 -16.82 -3.69 -3.76
CA SER A 102 -17.06 -5.06 -4.23
C SER A 102 -16.90 -6.10 -3.10
N VAL A 103 -15.92 -5.95 -2.21
CA VAL A 103 -15.69 -6.86 -1.07
C VAL A 103 -16.74 -6.66 -0.01
N GLU A 104 -17.08 -5.42 0.37
CA GLU A 104 -18.11 -5.08 1.36
C GLU A 104 -19.47 -5.62 0.97
N SER A 105 -19.79 -5.64 -0.33
CA SER A 105 -21.06 -6.21 -0.84
C SER A 105 -21.18 -7.73 -0.65
N VAL A 106 -20.06 -8.44 -0.48
CA VAL A 106 -20.01 -9.90 -0.30
C VAL A 106 -19.79 -10.27 1.16
N ASP A 107 -18.82 -9.63 1.82
CA ASP A 107 -18.46 -9.90 3.21
C ASP A 107 -17.79 -8.66 3.83
N ASN A 108 -18.60 -7.83 4.49
CA ASN A 108 -18.15 -6.59 5.10
C ASN A 108 -17.32 -6.78 6.38
N GLU A 109 -17.30 -7.97 6.95
CA GLU A 109 -16.54 -8.28 8.17
C GLU A 109 -15.19 -8.96 7.88
N HIS A 110 -14.93 -9.31 6.60
CA HIS A 110 -13.69 -9.99 6.25
C HIS A 110 -12.46 -9.07 6.40
N VAL A 111 -11.36 -9.64 6.89
CA VAL A 111 -10.09 -8.91 7.11
C VAL A 111 -9.53 -8.25 5.84
N LEU A 112 -9.95 -8.68 4.65
CA LEU A 112 -9.60 -8.08 3.36
C LEU A 112 -10.02 -6.60 3.29
N ASN A 113 -11.15 -6.23 3.91
CA ASN A 113 -11.59 -4.84 3.99
C ASN A 113 -10.54 -3.97 4.69
N GLU A 114 -9.98 -4.44 5.82
CA GLU A 114 -8.92 -3.70 6.53
C GLU A 114 -7.64 -3.55 5.67
N VAL A 115 -7.28 -4.59 4.92
CA VAL A 115 -6.12 -4.56 4.02
C VAL A 115 -6.32 -3.52 2.93
N ILE A 116 -7.49 -3.48 2.28
CA ILE A 116 -7.79 -2.50 1.23
C ILE A 116 -7.85 -1.08 1.81
N GLN A 117 -8.51 -0.88 2.95
CA GLN A 117 -8.59 0.41 3.64
C GLN A 117 -7.20 0.93 4.05
N TYR A 118 -6.32 0.05 4.51
CA TYR A 118 -4.93 0.41 4.83
C TYR A 118 -4.17 0.89 3.59
N GLU A 119 -4.31 0.21 2.44
CA GLU A 119 -3.71 0.65 1.19
C GLU A 119 -4.31 1.99 0.71
N LEU A 120 -5.61 2.16 0.82
CA LEU A 120 -6.29 3.40 0.49
C LEU A 120 -5.81 4.56 1.36
N SER A 121 -5.62 4.32 2.66
CA SER A 121 -5.16 5.35 3.61
C SER A 121 -3.79 5.95 3.29
N LYS A 122 -2.98 5.26 2.49
CA LYS A 122 -1.67 5.75 2.01
C LYS A 122 -1.78 6.74 0.85
N GLN A 123 -2.90 6.73 0.11
CA GLN A 123 -3.04 7.51 -1.11
C GLN A 123 -3.20 9.00 -0.85
N VAL A 124 -4.03 9.40 0.12
CA VAL A 124 -4.25 10.80 0.48
C VAL A 124 -2.95 11.50 0.91
N PRO A 125 -2.11 10.93 1.79
CA PRO A 125 -0.79 11.50 2.08
C PRO A 125 0.08 11.73 0.84
N PHE A 126 0.11 10.79 -0.10
CA PHE A 126 0.90 10.94 -1.32
C PHE A 126 0.37 12.06 -2.21
N LEU A 127 -0.94 12.13 -2.41
CA LEU A 127 -1.60 13.19 -3.19
C LEU A 127 -1.29 14.57 -2.62
N LEU A 128 -1.46 14.77 -1.31
CA LEU A 128 -1.19 16.06 -0.66
C LEU A 128 0.28 16.46 -0.75
N LYS A 129 1.21 15.54 -0.50
CA LYS A 129 2.64 15.82 -0.59
C LYS A 129 3.08 16.20 -2.00
N LEU A 130 2.54 15.54 -3.02
CA LEU A 130 2.78 15.90 -4.41
C LEU A 130 2.11 17.22 -4.80
N GLY A 131 0.90 17.48 -4.31
CA GLY A 131 0.21 18.75 -4.56
C GLY A 131 0.97 19.97 -4.05
N VAL A 132 1.67 19.86 -2.91
CA VAL A 132 2.45 20.97 -2.34
C VAL A 132 3.89 21.04 -2.85
N ILE A 133 4.29 20.25 -3.84
CA ILE A 133 5.68 20.16 -4.28
C ILE A 133 6.24 21.51 -4.79
N ASP A 134 5.39 22.35 -5.37
CA ASP A 134 5.74 23.71 -5.82
C ASP A 134 5.64 24.76 -4.69
N THR A 135 5.00 24.40 -3.58
CA THR A 135 4.86 25.25 -2.38
C THR A 135 5.32 24.48 -1.14
N PRO A 136 6.57 24.03 -1.09
CA PRO A 136 7.06 23.04 -0.14
C PRO A 136 7.12 23.54 1.30
N SER A 137 6.95 24.84 1.55
CA SER A 137 6.79 25.44 2.88
C SER A 137 5.40 25.18 3.49
N THR A 138 4.42 24.73 2.69
CA THR A 138 3.07 24.39 3.16
C THR A 138 3.16 23.30 4.23
N PRO A 139 2.49 23.47 5.41
CA PRO A 139 2.61 22.55 6.53
C PRO A 139 1.75 21.29 6.33
N VAL A 140 2.06 20.50 5.29
CA VAL A 140 1.28 19.34 4.87
C VAL A 140 1.05 18.32 5.99
N GLU A 141 2.02 18.12 6.88
CA GLU A 141 1.89 17.17 7.99
C GLU A 141 0.79 17.58 8.97
N SER A 142 0.59 18.90 9.20
CA SER A 142 -0.51 19.40 10.01
C SER A 142 -1.87 19.09 9.38
N TYR A 143 -1.99 19.25 8.06
CA TYR A 143 -3.23 18.92 7.34
C TYR A 143 -3.51 17.41 7.35
N LEU A 144 -2.48 16.58 7.16
CA LEU A 144 -2.62 15.12 7.29
C LEU A 144 -3.10 14.70 8.69
N GLN A 145 -2.63 15.37 9.75
CA GLN A 145 -3.14 15.11 11.11
C GLN A 145 -4.59 15.53 11.27
N THR A 146 -5.00 16.66 10.67
CA THR A 146 -6.40 17.13 10.67
C THR A 146 -7.31 16.12 9.97
N ILE A 147 -6.92 15.63 8.80
CA ILE A 147 -7.66 14.62 8.04
C ILE A 147 -7.77 13.32 8.85
N LYS A 148 -6.64 12.83 9.37
CA LYS A 148 -6.60 11.59 10.17
C LYS A 148 -7.49 11.65 11.40
N LYS A 149 -7.59 12.82 12.06
CA LYS A 149 -8.44 13.01 13.25
C LYS A 149 -9.88 13.36 12.91
N GLN A 150 -10.20 13.56 11.63
CA GLN A 150 -11.52 14.07 11.18
C GLN A 150 -11.93 15.34 11.94
N ASP A 151 -10.98 16.26 12.15
CA ASP A 151 -11.24 17.51 12.90
C ASP A 151 -12.07 18.47 12.07
N ARG A 152 -13.39 18.44 12.29
CA ARG A 152 -14.38 19.25 11.59
C ARG A 152 -14.12 20.77 11.68
N ARG A 153 -13.41 21.25 12.71
CA ARG A 153 -13.13 22.69 12.88
C ARG A 153 -11.97 23.13 11.98
N GLN A 154 -11.02 22.22 11.73
CA GLN A 154 -9.83 22.50 10.93
C GLN A 154 -10.01 22.08 9.46
N MET A 155 -11.00 21.25 9.15
CA MET A 155 -11.22 20.75 7.79
C MET A 155 -11.40 21.87 6.74
N PRO A 156 -12.13 22.96 6.99
CA PRO A 156 -12.26 24.07 6.02
C PRO A 156 -10.90 24.64 5.57
N PHE A 157 -9.91 24.71 6.46
CA PHE A 157 -8.56 25.17 6.10
C PHE A 157 -7.82 24.16 5.20
N VAL A 158 -8.05 22.86 5.41
CA VAL A 158 -7.51 21.83 4.53
C VAL A 158 -8.11 21.98 3.13
N LEU A 159 -9.43 22.13 3.03
CA LEU A 159 -10.14 22.30 1.76
C LEU A 159 -9.69 23.57 1.01
N GLU A 160 -9.48 24.68 1.71
CA GLU A 160 -8.93 25.91 1.12
C GLU A 160 -7.53 25.67 0.53
N VAL A 161 -6.69 24.87 1.20
CA VAL A 161 -5.37 24.50 0.66
C VAL A 161 -5.51 23.65 -0.59
N LEU A 162 -6.42 22.64 -0.59
CA LEU A 162 -6.69 21.84 -1.79
C LEU A 162 -7.10 22.72 -2.98
N ASP A 163 -7.92 23.74 -2.71
CA ASP A 163 -8.34 24.72 -3.73
C ASP A 163 -7.17 25.50 -4.35
N ASN A 164 -6.09 25.68 -3.62
CA ASN A 164 -4.93 26.43 -4.09
C ASN A 164 -3.86 25.55 -4.76
N ILE A 165 -3.77 24.26 -4.44
CA ILE A 165 -2.68 23.38 -4.90
C ILE A 165 -3.09 22.45 -6.04
N PHE A 166 -4.39 22.19 -6.23
CA PHE A 166 -4.90 21.29 -7.26
C PHE A 166 -5.73 22.01 -8.31
N GLU A 167 -5.66 21.52 -9.55
CA GLU A 167 -6.53 21.95 -10.63
C GLU A 167 -7.96 21.42 -10.42
N GLN A 168 -8.95 22.02 -11.10
CA GLN A 168 -10.36 21.67 -10.92
C GLN A 168 -10.65 20.16 -11.05
N LYS A 169 -10.07 19.52 -12.06
CA LYS A 169 -10.25 18.07 -12.28
C LYS A 169 -9.67 17.22 -11.16
N GLU A 170 -8.53 17.61 -10.62
CA GLU A 170 -7.88 16.92 -9.50
C GLU A 170 -8.68 17.11 -8.20
N LYS A 171 -9.22 18.31 -7.97
CA LYS A 171 -10.08 18.60 -6.82
C LYS A 171 -11.33 17.73 -6.79
N GLU A 172 -11.98 17.53 -7.93
CA GLU A 172 -13.16 16.65 -8.04
C GLU A 172 -12.88 15.21 -7.60
N LEU A 173 -11.60 14.77 -7.68
CA LEU A 173 -11.17 13.45 -7.24
C LEU A 173 -10.64 13.44 -5.80
N ILE A 174 -9.90 14.48 -5.39
CA ILE A 174 -9.16 14.45 -4.13
C ILE A 174 -10.01 14.95 -2.96
N THR A 175 -10.84 15.96 -3.17
CA THR A 175 -11.70 16.54 -2.13
C THR A 175 -12.62 15.48 -1.50
N PRO A 176 -13.35 14.64 -2.26
CA PRO A 176 -14.20 13.61 -1.67
C PRO A 176 -13.43 12.58 -0.81
N LEU A 177 -12.17 12.23 -1.20
CA LEU A 177 -11.31 11.35 -0.41
C LEU A 177 -10.92 11.97 0.93
N VAL A 178 -10.73 13.28 0.96
CA VAL A 178 -10.33 14.04 2.16
C VAL A 178 -11.53 14.31 3.08
N GLU A 179 -12.69 14.60 2.53
CA GLU A 179 -13.93 14.84 3.29
C GLU A 179 -14.53 13.58 3.89
N GLY A 180 -14.09 12.40 3.45
CA GLY A 180 -14.54 11.11 3.98
C GLY A 180 -15.95 10.76 3.48
N PHE A 181 -16.20 10.91 2.19
CA PHE A 181 -17.38 10.40 1.52
C PHE A 181 -17.51 8.88 1.72
N THR A 182 -18.74 8.38 1.67
CA THR A 182 -19.01 6.94 1.76
C THR A 182 -18.38 6.17 0.58
N THR A 183 -18.17 4.86 0.75
CA THR A 183 -17.65 3.99 -0.31
C THR A 183 -18.53 4.08 -1.57
N ASP A 184 -19.85 4.11 -1.41
CA ASP A 184 -20.82 4.23 -2.52
C ASP A 184 -20.65 5.56 -3.28
N GLU A 185 -20.62 6.70 -2.57
CA GLU A 185 -20.42 8.01 -3.18
C GLU A 185 -19.08 8.12 -3.92
N LEU A 186 -18.03 7.54 -3.34
CA LEU A 186 -16.70 7.51 -3.97
C LEU A 186 -16.69 6.58 -5.20
N THR A 187 -17.41 5.46 -5.17
CA THR A 187 -17.56 4.57 -6.34
C THR A 187 -18.22 5.29 -7.50
N ASP A 188 -19.33 6.00 -7.27
CA ASP A 188 -20.01 6.80 -8.28
C ASP A 188 -19.09 7.86 -8.93
N ILE A 189 -18.22 8.48 -8.13
CA ILE A 189 -17.21 9.44 -8.62
C ILE A 189 -16.17 8.71 -9.48
N GLY A 190 -15.69 7.55 -9.03
CA GLY A 190 -14.74 6.73 -9.76
C GLY A 190 -15.25 6.32 -11.15
N GLU A 191 -16.47 5.79 -11.22
CA GLU A 191 -17.14 5.41 -12.48
C GLU A 191 -17.31 6.59 -13.46
N LYS A 192 -17.57 7.79 -12.92
CA LYS A 192 -17.72 8.99 -13.74
C LYS A 192 -16.39 9.47 -14.37
N HIS A 193 -15.27 9.28 -13.66
CA HIS A 193 -13.99 9.87 -14.05
C HIS A 193 -13.00 8.88 -14.69
N PHE A 194 -13.21 7.56 -14.53
CA PHE A 194 -12.31 6.52 -15.00
C PHE A 194 -13.07 5.42 -15.75
N ASP A 195 -12.87 5.34 -17.07
CA ASP A 195 -13.52 4.36 -17.95
C ASP A 195 -13.24 2.89 -17.55
N GLU A 196 -12.19 2.65 -16.76
CA GLU A 196 -11.79 1.31 -16.30
C GLU A 196 -12.59 0.83 -15.08
N ILE A 197 -13.36 1.69 -14.44
CA ILE A 197 -14.17 1.38 -13.26
C ILE A 197 -15.64 1.24 -13.68
N PRO A 198 -16.35 0.19 -13.22
CA PRO A 198 -15.94 -0.86 -12.28
C PRO A 198 -15.05 -1.95 -12.90
N ILE A 199 -14.09 -2.44 -12.13
CA ILE A 199 -13.16 -3.51 -12.58
C ILE A 199 -13.75 -4.89 -12.36
N GLY A 200 -14.54 -5.07 -11.32
CA GLY A 200 -15.13 -6.32 -10.86
C GLY A 200 -14.26 -7.11 -9.88
N LEU A 201 -14.94 -7.75 -8.92
CA LEU A 201 -14.34 -8.43 -7.77
C LEU A 201 -13.25 -9.46 -8.13
N GLU A 202 -13.55 -10.37 -9.07
CA GLU A 202 -12.62 -11.43 -9.44
C GLU A 202 -11.30 -10.89 -10.02
N LYS A 203 -11.39 -9.84 -10.81
CA LYS A 203 -10.22 -9.20 -11.42
C LYS A 203 -9.38 -8.46 -10.36
N HIS A 204 -10.03 -7.78 -9.41
CA HIS A 204 -9.35 -7.17 -8.27
C HIS A 204 -8.62 -8.20 -7.41
N LEU A 205 -9.29 -9.31 -7.06
CA LEU A 205 -8.69 -10.42 -6.32
C LEU A 205 -7.47 -10.97 -7.07
N GLY A 206 -7.60 -11.22 -8.37
CA GLY A 206 -6.49 -11.69 -9.21
C GLY A 206 -5.29 -10.74 -9.19
N ILE A 207 -5.52 -9.43 -9.30
CA ILE A 207 -4.46 -8.40 -9.23
C ILE A 207 -3.79 -8.40 -7.84
N MET A 208 -4.56 -8.51 -6.75
CA MET A 208 -4.02 -8.49 -5.40
C MET A 208 -3.23 -9.76 -5.08
N ILE A 209 -3.72 -10.94 -5.47
CA ILE A 209 -3.00 -12.22 -5.28
C ILE A 209 -1.69 -12.24 -6.06
N SER A 210 -1.68 -11.71 -7.30
CA SER A 210 -0.49 -11.63 -8.15
C SER A 210 0.45 -10.47 -7.77
N GLY A 211 0.12 -9.68 -6.76
CA GLY A 211 0.93 -8.55 -6.30
C GLY A 211 2.16 -8.97 -5.50
N ASP A 212 2.99 -7.99 -5.18
CA ASP A 212 4.23 -8.14 -4.43
C ASP A 212 4.06 -8.12 -2.89
N LYS A 213 2.83 -7.92 -2.41
CA LYS A 213 2.50 -7.85 -0.98
C LYS A 213 2.01 -9.19 -0.46
N GLU A 214 2.90 -9.93 0.16
CA GLU A 214 2.65 -11.29 0.64
C GLU A 214 1.41 -11.42 1.54
N TRP A 215 1.22 -10.47 2.48
CA TRP A 215 0.07 -10.47 3.37
C TRP A 215 -1.25 -10.22 2.61
N ALA A 216 -1.27 -9.24 1.73
CA ALA A 216 -2.44 -8.93 0.92
C ALA A 216 -2.83 -10.10 -0.01
N ALA A 217 -1.83 -10.74 -0.63
CA ALA A 217 -2.04 -11.94 -1.46
C ALA A 217 -2.62 -13.10 -0.64
N ALA A 218 -2.13 -13.35 0.58
CA ALA A 218 -2.64 -14.38 1.46
C ALA A 218 -4.10 -14.11 1.84
N VAL A 219 -4.43 -12.90 2.30
CA VAL A 219 -5.78 -12.52 2.71
C VAL A 219 -6.77 -12.54 1.53
N ALA A 220 -6.34 -12.09 0.35
CA ALA A 220 -7.17 -12.18 -0.87
C ALA A 220 -7.42 -13.63 -1.31
N THR A 221 -6.43 -14.51 -1.11
CA THR A 221 -6.60 -15.96 -1.36
C THR A 221 -7.61 -16.57 -0.38
N ASP A 222 -7.54 -16.23 0.92
CA ASP A 222 -8.49 -16.67 1.93
C ASP A 222 -9.92 -16.25 1.58
N PHE A 223 -10.13 -14.97 1.24
CA PHE A 223 -11.42 -14.48 0.78
C PHE A 223 -11.93 -15.25 -0.43
N THR A 224 -11.06 -15.47 -1.41
CA THR A 224 -11.40 -16.18 -2.66
C THR A 224 -11.85 -17.62 -2.37
N LEU A 225 -11.17 -18.32 -1.47
CA LEU A 225 -11.51 -19.70 -1.06
C LEU A 225 -12.79 -19.73 -0.25
N LYS A 226 -12.93 -18.82 0.74
CA LYS A 226 -14.13 -18.73 1.61
C LYS A 226 -15.39 -18.50 0.79
N HIS A 227 -15.33 -17.68 -0.24
CA HIS A 227 -16.49 -17.35 -1.08
C HIS A 227 -16.57 -18.18 -2.38
N GLN A 228 -15.79 -19.26 -2.50
CA GLN A 228 -15.79 -20.21 -3.62
C GLN A 228 -15.53 -19.57 -4.99
N LEU A 229 -14.80 -18.46 -5.04
CA LEU A 229 -14.41 -17.77 -6.27
C LEU A 229 -13.19 -18.44 -6.92
N THR A 230 -13.21 -19.77 -7.02
CA THR A 230 -12.06 -20.59 -7.44
C THR A 230 -11.61 -20.35 -8.88
N SER A 231 -12.45 -19.75 -9.73
CA SER A 231 -12.08 -19.24 -11.06
C SER A 231 -10.89 -18.29 -11.04
N VAL A 232 -10.81 -17.43 -10.02
CA VAL A 232 -9.70 -16.50 -9.81
C VAL A 232 -8.39 -17.27 -9.67
N LEU A 233 -8.35 -18.27 -8.77
CA LEU A 233 -7.13 -19.02 -8.47
C LEU A 233 -6.61 -19.83 -9.66
N LYS A 234 -7.49 -20.28 -10.56
CA LYS A 234 -7.11 -20.99 -11.79
C LYS A 234 -6.38 -20.11 -12.79
N ASN A 235 -6.61 -18.78 -12.74
CA ASN A 235 -6.03 -17.81 -13.65
C ASN A 235 -4.75 -17.15 -13.11
N ILE A 236 -4.30 -17.51 -11.89
CA ILE A 236 -3.09 -16.98 -11.29
C ILE A 236 -1.86 -17.75 -11.80
N ASP A 237 -0.82 -17.01 -12.16
CA ASP A 237 0.51 -17.57 -12.41
C ASP A 237 1.25 -17.81 -11.09
N TRP A 238 1.05 -18.99 -10.51
CA TRP A 238 1.60 -19.38 -9.22
C TRP A 238 3.13 -19.57 -9.23
N GLU A 239 3.79 -19.63 -10.37
CA GLU A 239 5.24 -19.77 -10.44
C GLU A 239 5.96 -18.51 -9.98
N ASN A 240 5.30 -17.35 -10.16
CA ASN A 240 5.86 -16.04 -9.82
C ASN A 240 5.32 -15.47 -8.49
N ILE A 241 4.52 -16.25 -7.74
CA ILE A 241 3.99 -15.80 -6.44
C ILE A 241 4.97 -16.14 -5.32
N ALA A 242 5.26 -15.15 -4.46
CA ALA A 242 6.02 -15.38 -3.24
C ALA A 242 5.21 -16.23 -2.25
N GLY A 243 5.76 -17.40 -1.91
CA GLY A 243 5.10 -18.36 -1.01
C GLY A 243 5.29 -18.00 0.46
N SER A 244 4.62 -16.94 0.94
CA SER A 244 4.64 -16.59 2.37
C SER A 244 4.05 -17.71 3.24
N LEU A 245 4.43 -17.74 4.52
CA LEU A 245 3.90 -18.73 5.47
C LEU A 245 2.37 -18.65 5.55
N ALA A 246 1.81 -17.43 5.68
CA ALA A 246 0.37 -17.22 5.74
C ALA A 246 -0.36 -17.78 4.52
N LEU A 247 0.17 -17.55 3.31
CA LEU A 247 -0.41 -18.08 2.07
C LEU A 247 -0.37 -19.61 2.05
N LYS A 248 0.75 -20.21 2.45
CA LYS A 248 0.90 -21.68 2.52
C LYS A 248 -0.06 -22.31 3.52
N GLU A 249 -0.22 -21.72 4.70
CA GLU A 249 -1.18 -22.17 5.73
C GLU A 249 -2.62 -22.13 5.20
N ILE A 250 -3.02 -21.03 4.54
CA ILE A 250 -4.36 -20.88 3.95
C ILE A 250 -4.64 -21.97 2.90
N ILE A 251 -3.68 -22.19 1.99
CA ILE A 251 -3.79 -23.20 0.94
C ILE A 251 -3.83 -24.60 1.54
N THR A 252 -3.04 -24.89 2.58
CA THR A 252 -2.97 -26.21 3.22
C THR A 252 -4.25 -26.54 3.98
N ASN A 253 -4.85 -25.56 4.66
CA ASN A 253 -6.03 -25.75 5.49
C ASN A 253 -7.35 -25.75 4.71
N ASN A 254 -7.31 -25.64 3.37
CA ASN A 254 -8.51 -25.57 2.56
C ASN A 254 -8.60 -26.70 1.53
N ASP A 255 -9.55 -27.63 1.74
CA ASP A 255 -9.74 -28.79 0.86
C ASP A 255 -10.19 -28.41 -0.58
N ALA A 256 -10.80 -27.24 -0.76
CA ALA A 256 -11.21 -26.77 -2.09
C ALA A 256 -10.01 -26.58 -3.05
N VAL A 257 -8.79 -26.50 -2.52
CA VAL A 257 -7.56 -26.37 -3.31
C VAL A 257 -7.21 -27.66 -4.04
N ASP A 258 -7.64 -28.83 -3.57
CA ASP A 258 -7.25 -30.12 -4.15
C ASP A 258 -7.69 -30.32 -5.60
N GLY A 259 -8.71 -29.59 -6.04
CA GLY A 259 -9.20 -29.60 -7.43
C GLY A 259 -8.64 -28.48 -8.34
N LEU A 260 -7.76 -27.61 -7.84
CA LEU A 260 -7.38 -26.37 -8.56
C LEU A 260 -6.08 -26.46 -9.36
N GLY A 261 -5.36 -27.58 -9.30
CA GLY A 261 -4.18 -27.82 -10.12
C GLY A 261 -2.88 -28.09 -9.34
N GLU A 262 -1.89 -28.66 -10.03
CA GLU A 262 -0.61 -29.09 -9.42
C GLU A 262 0.24 -27.92 -8.90
N GLN A 263 0.11 -26.74 -9.47
CA GLN A 263 0.90 -25.57 -9.07
C GLN A 263 0.58 -25.13 -7.65
N LEU A 264 -0.69 -25.16 -7.24
CA LEU A 264 -1.10 -24.85 -5.88
C LEU A 264 -0.63 -25.89 -4.85
N GLN A 265 -0.49 -27.15 -5.27
CA GLN A 265 0.01 -28.21 -4.37
C GLN A 265 1.46 -27.95 -3.90
N LYS A 266 2.26 -27.20 -4.66
CA LYS A 266 3.62 -26.81 -4.26
C LYS A 266 3.65 -25.87 -3.04
N PHE A 267 2.55 -25.19 -2.77
CA PHE A 267 2.42 -24.31 -1.60
C PHE A 267 1.95 -25.04 -0.34
N LYS A 268 1.52 -26.31 -0.43
CA LYS A 268 1.07 -27.04 0.75
C LYS A 268 2.21 -27.35 1.70
N LEU A 269 1.97 -27.06 2.98
CA LEU A 269 2.85 -27.43 4.08
C LEU A 269 2.64 -28.91 4.45
N ASN A 270 3.67 -29.53 5.02
CA ASN A 270 3.52 -30.83 5.67
C ASN A 270 2.73 -30.68 6.97
N LYS A 271 2.04 -31.77 7.41
CA LYS A 271 1.24 -31.73 8.64
C LYS A 271 2.03 -31.37 9.90
N GLU A 272 3.33 -31.65 9.92
CA GLU A 272 4.23 -31.32 11.02
C GLU A 272 4.61 -29.84 11.08
N GLU A 273 4.41 -29.10 9.97
CA GLU A 273 4.67 -27.66 9.87
C GLU A 273 3.46 -26.80 10.23
N LEU A 274 2.29 -27.42 10.39
CA LEU A 274 1.06 -26.72 10.76
C LEU A 274 1.04 -26.43 12.26
N THR A 275 0.80 -25.18 12.61
CA THR A 275 0.53 -24.75 14.01
C THR A 275 -0.96 -24.87 14.34
N MET A 276 -1.30 -24.86 15.64
CA MET A 276 -2.68 -24.92 16.12
C MET A 276 -3.58 -23.82 15.53
N TYR A 277 -3.01 -22.62 15.35
CA TYR A 277 -3.66 -21.48 14.71
C TYR A 277 -2.80 -20.98 13.57
N SER A 278 -3.39 -20.74 12.41
CA SER A 278 -2.71 -20.12 11.28
C SER A 278 -2.28 -18.68 11.59
N THR A 279 -1.34 -18.14 10.81
CA THR A 279 -0.94 -16.73 10.90
C THR A 279 -2.12 -15.79 10.77
N LEU A 280 -3.10 -16.10 9.90
CA LEU A 280 -4.31 -15.30 9.74
C LEU A 280 -5.18 -15.30 11.00
N GLU A 281 -5.47 -16.49 11.56
CA GLU A 281 -6.25 -16.61 12.80
C GLU A 281 -5.57 -15.89 13.97
N LYS A 282 -4.25 -16.06 14.14
CA LYS A 282 -3.49 -15.36 15.17
C LYS A 282 -3.56 -13.84 14.97
N THR A 283 -3.49 -13.35 13.72
CA THR A 283 -3.60 -11.92 13.42
C THR A 283 -4.96 -11.37 13.81
N ILE A 284 -6.04 -12.09 13.48
CA ILE A 284 -7.42 -11.72 13.86
C ILE A 284 -7.55 -11.71 15.39
N LEU A 285 -7.04 -12.72 16.08
CA LEU A 285 -7.07 -12.78 17.56
C LEU A 285 -6.31 -11.61 18.18
N LEU A 286 -5.12 -11.26 17.67
CA LEU A 286 -4.36 -10.09 18.14
C LEU A 286 -5.17 -8.80 17.97
N LYS A 287 -5.92 -8.64 16.88
CA LYS A 287 -6.80 -7.46 16.68
C LYS A 287 -7.90 -7.30 17.70
N THR A 288 -8.33 -8.37 18.37
CA THR A 288 -9.34 -8.28 19.45
C THR A 288 -8.77 -7.66 20.74
N VAL A 289 -7.45 -7.61 20.89
CA VAL A 289 -6.78 -7.03 22.05
C VAL A 289 -6.65 -5.52 21.88
N ASN A 290 -7.15 -4.73 22.81
CA ASN A 290 -7.18 -3.25 22.74
C ASN A 290 -5.82 -2.63 22.37
N LEU A 291 -4.72 -3.21 22.84
CA LEU A 291 -3.37 -2.72 22.54
C LEU A 291 -3.02 -2.77 21.04
N PHE A 292 -3.59 -3.71 20.30
CA PHE A 292 -3.25 -3.99 18.90
C PHE A 292 -4.31 -3.51 17.90
N GLN A 293 -5.46 -3.03 18.36
CA GLN A 293 -6.59 -2.64 17.48
C GLN A 293 -6.22 -1.59 16.42
N THR A 294 -5.31 -0.68 16.75
CA THR A 294 -4.89 0.40 15.82
C THR A 294 -3.73 0.02 14.92
N ILE A 295 -3.11 -1.16 15.15
CA ILE A 295 -1.98 -1.63 14.33
C ILE A 295 -2.53 -2.29 13.06
N PRO A 296 -2.02 -1.95 11.86
CA PRO A 296 -2.44 -2.59 10.62
C PRO A 296 -2.25 -4.11 10.67
N THR A 297 -3.15 -4.87 10.05
CA THR A 297 -3.07 -6.34 10.02
C THR A 297 -1.79 -6.86 9.36
N GLU A 298 -1.24 -6.12 8.39
CA GLU A 298 0.06 -6.43 7.77
C GLU A 298 1.21 -6.43 8.80
N GLU A 299 1.23 -5.48 9.73
CA GLU A 299 2.26 -5.44 10.79
C GLU A 299 1.98 -6.50 11.88
N LEU A 300 0.71 -6.72 12.22
CA LEU A 300 0.34 -7.77 13.16
C LEU A 300 0.63 -9.17 12.63
N SER A 301 0.55 -9.40 11.33
CA SER A 301 0.88 -10.70 10.74
C SER A 301 2.33 -11.10 10.97
N LYS A 302 3.26 -10.13 11.00
CA LYS A 302 4.67 -10.36 11.33
C LYS A 302 4.83 -10.78 12.80
N VAL A 303 4.06 -10.18 13.70
CA VAL A 303 4.02 -10.59 15.11
C VAL A 303 3.39 -11.97 15.25
N ALA A 304 2.30 -12.24 14.55
CA ALA A 304 1.61 -13.52 14.55
C ALA A 304 2.50 -14.69 14.12
N GLN A 305 3.42 -14.45 13.17
CA GLN A 305 4.37 -15.48 12.71
C GLN A 305 5.36 -15.95 13.77
N ILE A 306 5.72 -15.09 14.71
CA ILE A 306 6.70 -15.37 15.77
C ILE A 306 6.07 -15.69 17.12
N THR A 307 4.71 -15.71 17.21
CA THR A 307 3.98 -16.03 18.45
C THR A 307 3.50 -17.48 18.43
N ASP A 308 3.60 -18.14 19.59
CA ASP A 308 2.94 -19.42 19.85
C ASP A 308 1.60 -19.17 20.54
N ALA A 309 0.61 -20.02 20.23
CA ALA A 309 -0.70 -19.98 20.87
C ALA A 309 -0.85 -21.21 21.77
N GLU A 310 -1.13 -20.97 23.06
CA GLU A 310 -1.42 -22.03 24.01
C GLU A 310 -2.89 -21.96 24.45
N GLN A 311 -3.55 -23.12 24.52
CA GLN A 311 -4.92 -23.20 24.99
C GLN A 311 -4.94 -23.63 26.46
N PHE A 312 -5.44 -22.74 27.32
CA PHE A 312 -5.64 -23.05 28.74
C PHE A 312 -7.08 -23.46 29.00
N ASN A 313 -7.28 -24.64 29.58
CA ASN A 313 -8.61 -25.05 30.06
C ASN A 313 -8.97 -24.22 31.30
N ALA A 314 -10.13 -23.57 31.29
CA ALA A 314 -10.63 -22.70 32.36
C ALA A 314 -10.75 -23.35 33.75
N ASN A 315 -10.54 -24.67 33.89
CA ASN A 315 -10.74 -25.46 35.11
C ASN A 315 -9.46 -26.12 35.63
N VAL A 316 -8.28 -25.68 35.21
CA VAL A 316 -7.01 -26.14 35.84
C VAL A 316 -6.54 -25.04 36.78
N PRO A 317 -6.46 -25.30 38.12
CA PRO A 317 -6.00 -24.31 39.09
C PRO A 317 -4.49 -24.02 38.96
#